data_6213cd7ade4cc34c50754a603185257b
#
_entry.id   6213cd7ade4cc34c50754a603185257b
#
_cell.length_a   1.000
_cell.length_b   1.000
_cell.length_c   1.000
_cell.angle_alpha   90.00
_cell.angle_beta   90.00
_cell.angle_gamma   90.00
#
_symmetry.space_group_name_H-M   'P 1'
#
loop_
_entity.id
_entity.type
_entity.pdbx_description
1 polymer ?
#
loop_
_entity_poly.entity_id
_entity_poly.type
_entity_poly.pdbx_seq_one_letter_code
_entity_poly.pdbx_strand_id
1 'polypeptide(L)'
;RRPLNARGSMTTEWDKFSLITGVDSQQNKHGGNMLMLDMPKKNKPFFTNMKFQSYGAFAELTYPLNDANKLVGGARFDQTKIDNFSTQATRKETLPSGFVRLENEIAEHGLKNYVGVGYVERVPDYWELFSTTYYLAKDTNHLNTFDDLKNEKTAQLDFGTQFEHGAFSAWASGYAGMINDFILMTYVPNEKGELITKSRNVDATIAGAEAGVGYQFTDQIQADVSTMYAWGENTTDNTALPQIAPLEARVNLRYVEDKYNVGLLWRTVASQNRISLNEGNIVGYDIGKSKSFNVLSINATYNLTSGVDLSVGIDNLLDTTYTEHLNKLGNAGFGFASDEQFNNIGRNYWARMSMKF
;
A
#
# COMPACT_ATOMS: atom_id res chain seq x y z
N ARG A 1 -18.43 4.34 -8.84
CA ARG A 1 -17.33 5.32 -8.71
C ARG A 1 -17.15 6.03 -10.04
N ARG A 2 -17.08 7.36 -10.06
CA ARG A 2 -16.85 8.17 -11.28
C ARG A 2 -15.74 9.18 -10.97
N PRO A 3 -14.47 8.84 -11.22
CA PRO A 3 -13.36 9.76 -11.04
C PRO A 3 -13.25 10.74 -12.21
N LEU A 4 -12.89 11.97 -11.91
CA LEU A 4 -12.48 12.99 -12.87
C LEU A 4 -11.25 13.69 -12.30
N ASN A 5 -10.14 13.64 -13.02
CA ASN A 5 -8.88 14.22 -12.59
C ASN A 5 -8.33 15.12 -13.69
N ALA A 6 -7.73 16.23 -13.30
CA ALA A 6 -6.97 17.13 -14.18
C ALA A 6 -5.72 17.61 -13.45
N ARG A 7 -4.60 17.72 -14.15
CA ARG A 7 -3.34 18.25 -13.61
C ARG A 7 -2.60 19.06 -14.67
N GLY A 8 -2.08 20.20 -14.26
CA GLY A 8 -1.16 21.03 -15.03
C GLY A 8 0.09 21.31 -14.20
N SER A 9 1.25 21.17 -14.81
CA SER A 9 2.53 21.49 -14.15
C SER A 9 3.50 22.12 -15.13
N MET A 10 4.42 22.90 -14.60
CA MET A 10 5.51 23.54 -15.32
C MET A 10 6.82 23.26 -14.61
N THR A 11 7.84 22.89 -15.36
CA THR A 11 9.22 22.79 -14.89
C THR A 11 10.01 23.98 -15.41
N THR A 12 10.70 24.66 -14.51
CA THR A 12 11.61 25.76 -14.85
C THR A 12 13.00 25.38 -14.37
N GLU A 13 13.95 25.44 -15.28
CA GLU A 13 15.35 25.12 -15.01
C GLU A 13 16.19 26.38 -15.03
N TRP A 14 17.05 26.56 -14.03
CA TRP A 14 18.10 27.56 -13.95
C TRP A 14 19.45 26.89 -13.78
N ASP A 15 20.52 27.62 -13.99
CA ASP A 15 21.89 27.08 -13.91
C ASP A 15 22.19 26.32 -12.61
N LYS A 16 21.54 26.68 -11.51
CA LYS A 16 21.80 26.15 -10.16
C LYS A 16 20.68 25.34 -9.54
N PHE A 17 19.48 25.37 -10.08
CA PHE A 17 18.35 24.64 -9.51
C PHE A 17 17.22 24.42 -10.51
N SER A 18 16.37 23.46 -10.23
CA SER A 18 15.12 23.27 -10.97
C SER A 18 13.92 23.38 -10.04
N LEU A 19 12.84 23.98 -10.54
CA LEU A 19 11.59 24.17 -9.82
C LEU A 19 10.44 23.61 -10.64
N ILE A 20 9.68 22.71 -10.03
CA ILE A 20 8.41 22.19 -10.56
C ILE A 20 7.29 22.87 -9.79
N THR A 21 6.36 23.50 -10.49
CA THR A 21 5.13 24.03 -9.89
C THR A 21 3.91 23.46 -10.60
N GLY A 22 2.81 23.29 -9.90
CA GLY A 22 1.63 22.76 -10.53
C GLY A 22 0.37 22.90 -9.70
N VAL A 23 -0.73 22.66 -10.39
CA VAL A 23 -2.08 22.60 -9.79
C VAL A 23 -2.78 21.34 -10.30
N ASP A 24 -3.62 20.78 -9.48
CA ASP A 24 -4.46 19.67 -9.89
C ASP A 24 -5.86 19.73 -9.26
N SER A 25 -6.77 18.97 -9.84
CA SER A 25 -8.09 18.79 -9.29
C SER A 25 -8.50 17.33 -9.41
N GLN A 26 -9.15 16.84 -8.38
CA GLN A 26 -9.70 15.50 -8.34
C GLN A 26 -11.15 15.54 -7.87
N GLN A 27 -12.00 14.79 -8.56
CA GLN A 27 -13.38 14.57 -8.15
C GLN A 27 -13.70 13.08 -8.17
N ASN A 28 -14.24 12.57 -7.07
CA ASN A 28 -14.75 11.21 -6.97
C ASN A 28 -16.18 11.23 -6.44
N LYS A 29 -17.04 10.42 -7.03
CA LYS A 29 -18.41 10.17 -6.52
C LYS A 29 -18.52 8.72 -6.12
N HIS A 30 -19.00 8.48 -4.92
CA HIS A 30 -19.28 7.17 -4.37
C HIS A 30 -20.77 7.06 -4.04
N GLY A 31 -21.31 5.88 -4.22
CA GLY A 31 -22.71 5.60 -3.93
C GLY A 31 -23.17 4.37 -4.69
N GLY A 32 -24.36 3.91 -4.39
CA GLY A 32 -24.97 2.78 -5.06
C GLY A 32 -26.43 2.63 -4.68
N ASN A 33 -27.21 2.04 -5.60
CA ASN A 33 -28.59 1.70 -5.36
C ASN A 33 -28.74 0.18 -5.32
N MET A 34 -29.52 -0.33 -4.38
CA MET A 34 -29.98 -1.71 -4.42
C MET A 34 -31.14 -1.80 -5.40
N LEU A 35 -30.96 -2.57 -6.46
CA LEU A 35 -32.01 -2.91 -7.41
C LEU A 35 -32.61 -4.25 -7.00
N MET A 36 -33.86 -4.24 -6.54
CA MET A 36 -34.64 -5.45 -6.32
C MET A 36 -35.45 -5.73 -7.59
N LEU A 37 -34.97 -6.67 -8.39
CA LEU A 37 -35.60 -7.02 -9.69
C LEU A 37 -37.03 -7.47 -9.52
N ASP A 38 -37.34 -8.20 -8.46
CA ASP A 38 -38.69 -8.73 -8.17
C ASP A 38 -39.60 -7.73 -7.40
N MET A 39 -39.05 -6.63 -6.90
CA MET A 39 -39.78 -5.61 -6.16
C MET A 39 -39.28 -4.19 -6.48
N PRO A 40 -39.51 -3.69 -7.70
CA PRO A 40 -38.95 -2.39 -8.13
C PRO A 40 -39.37 -1.20 -7.26
N LYS A 41 -40.52 -1.27 -6.59
CA LYS A 41 -41.01 -0.23 -5.64
C LYS A 41 -40.16 -0.16 -4.33
N LYS A 42 -39.31 -1.15 -4.07
CA LYS A 42 -38.40 -1.20 -2.92
C LYS A 42 -36.98 -0.82 -3.26
N ASN A 43 -36.74 -0.35 -4.48
CA ASN A 43 -35.43 0.19 -4.85
C ASN A 43 -35.08 1.37 -3.94
N LYS A 44 -34.00 1.25 -3.19
CA LYS A 44 -33.52 2.26 -2.25
C LYS A 44 -32.04 2.50 -2.48
N PRO A 45 -31.52 3.71 -2.18
CA PRO A 45 -30.10 3.90 -2.05
C PRO A 45 -29.57 2.89 -1.01
N PHE A 46 -28.66 2.03 -1.44
CA PHE A 46 -28.04 1.03 -0.55
C PHE A 46 -26.82 1.61 0.16
N PHE A 47 -26.09 2.48 -0.56
CA PHE A 47 -24.93 3.16 -0.05
C PHE A 47 -25.18 4.66 0.01
N THR A 48 -24.65 5.29 1.06
CA THR A 48 -24.64 6.75 1.20
C THR A 48 -23.95 7.37 -0.01
N ASN A 49 -24.60 8.32 -0.67
CA ASN A 49 -24.01 9.05 -1.79
C ASN A 49 -23.09 10.15 -1.25
N MET A 50 -21.81 10.08 -1.56
CA MET A 50 -20.83 11.10 -1.20
C MET A 50 -20.04 11.56 -2.44
N LYS A 51 -19.68 12.84 -2.45
CA LYS A 51 -18.83 13.44 -3.47
C LYS A 51 -17.60 14.05 -2.81
N PHE A 52 -16.44 13.62 -3.23
CA PHE A 52 -15.15 14.18 -2.83
C PHE A 52 -14.64 15.07 -3.96
N GLN A 53 -14.27 16.29 -3.64
CA GLN A 53 -13.64 17.23 -4.55
C GLN A 53 -12.39 17.79 -3.88
N SER A 54 -11.24 17.69 -4.55
CA SER A 54 -9.99 18.25 -4.07
C SER A 54 -9.35 19.12 -5.15
N TYR A 55 -8.76 20.23 -4.73
CA TYR A 55 -7.95 21.12 -5.53
C TYR A 55 -6.63 21.31 -4.84
N GLY A 56 -5.53 21.01 -5.53
CA GLY A 56 -4.19 21.06 -4.99
C GLY A 56 -3.29 22.03 -5.74
N ALA A 57 -2.40 22.69 -5.02
CA ALA A 57 -1.28 23.43 -5.56
C ALA A 57 0.01 22.95 -4.92
N PHE A 58 1.07 22.78 -5.71
CA PHE A 58 2.34 22.26 -5.23
C PHE A 58 3.55 22.93 -5.89
N ALA A 59 4.66 22.89 -5.18
CA ALA A 59 5.98 23.27 -5.69
C ALA A 59 7.02 22.27 -5.18
N GLU A 60 7.99 21.93 -6.03
CA GLU A 60 9.15 21.09 -5.69
C GLU A 60 10.42 21.74 -6.23
N LEU A 61 11.40 21.94 -5.36
CA LEU A 61 12.70 22.51 -5.67
C LEU A 61 13.77 21.41 -5.59
N THR A 62 14.59 21.30 -6.63
CA THR A 62 15.82 20.50 -6.62
C THR A 62 17.01 21.46 -6.69
N TYR A 63 17.88 21.41 -5.69
CA TYR A 63 19.05 22.28 -5.58
C TYR A 63 20.32 21.46 -5.41
N PRO A 64 21.23 21.39 -6.41
CA PRO A 64 22.55 20.81 -6.27
C PRO A 64 23.40 21.63 -5.28
N LEU A 65 23.85 20.99 -4.21
CA LEU A 65 24.77 21.61 -3.23
C LEU A 65 26.22 21.59 -3.74
N ASN A 66 26.58 20.49 -4.40
CA ASN A 66 27.82 20.23 -5.11
C ASN A 66 27.64 19.02 -6.06
N ASP A 67 28.71 18.56 -6.68
CA ASP A 67 28.65 17.46 -7.68
C ASP A 67 28.12 16.14 -7.10
N ALA A 68 28.28 15.91 -5.78
CA ALA A 68 27.88 14.67 -5.12
C ALA A 68 26.56 14.80 -4.32
N ASN A 69 26.12 16.01 -4.01
CA ASN A 69 25.00 16.24 -3.09
C ASN A 69 23.95 17.17 -3.68
N LYS A 70 22.68 16.79 -3.52
CA LYS A 70 21.55 17.66 -3.86
C LYS A 70 20.49 17.64 -2.76
N LEU A 71 19.86 18.79 -2.59
CA LEU A 71 18.70 18.96 -1.71
C LEU A 71 17.44 19.01 -2.56
N VAL A 72 16.45 18.23 -2.17
CA VAL A 72 15.11 18.23 -2.79
C VAL A 72 14.09 18.57 -1.72
N GLY A 73 13.24 19.54 -1.97
CA GLY A 73 12.19 19.93 -1.04
C GLY A 73 10.91 20.27 -1.77
N GLY A 74 9.78 19.87 -1.20
CA GLY A 74 8.48 20.13 -1.78
C GLY A 74 7.45 20.55 -0.74
N ALA A 75 6.49 21.36 -1.18
CA ALA A 75 5.33 21.73 -0.39
C ALA A 75 4.06 21.65 -1.25
N ARG A 76 2.95 21.25 -0.61
CA ARG A 76 1.65 21.12 -1.26
C ARG A 76 0.54 21.52 -0.29
N PHE A 77 -0.50 22.15 -0.84
CA PHE A 77 -1.72 22.48 -0.13
C PHE A 77 -2.93 21.97 -0.93
N ASP A 78 -3.78 21.19 -0.28
CA ASP A 78 -5.02 20.69 -0.84
C ASP A 78 -6.22 21.30 -0.11
N GLN A 79 -7.21 21.75 -0.89
CA GLN A 79 -8.53 22.10 -0.40
C GLN A 79 -9.48 20.96 -0.79
N THR A 80 -10.00 20.25 0.20
CA THR A 80 -10.91 19.12 -0.02
C THR A 80 -12.29 19.45 0.52
N LYS A 81 -13.31 19.20 -0.31
CA LYS A 81 -14.73 19.29 0.04
C LYS A 81 -15.38 17.92 -0.11
N ILE A 82 -16.08 17.49 0.94
CA ILE A 82 -16.83 16.23 0.94
C ILE A 82 -18.30 16.56 1.18
N ASP A 83 -19.15 16.25 0.21
CA ASP A 83 -20.61 16.42 0.32
C ASP A 83 -21.26 15.04 0.56
N ASN A 84 -21.98 14.88 1.65
CA ASN A 84 -22.82 13.73 1.94
C ASN A 84 -24.27 14.06 1.55
N PHE A 85 -24.72 13.53 0.42
CA PHE A 85 -26.06 13.83 -0.10
C PHE A 85 -27.18 13.13 0.69
N SER A 86 -26.88 12.12 1.49
CA SER A 86 -27.87 11.41 2.29
C SER A 86 -28.23 12.17 3.56
N THR A 87 -27.28 12.86 4.16
CA THR A 87 -27.47 13.67 5.39
C THR A 87 -27.49 15.17 5.11
N GLN A 88 -27.20 15.58 3.87
CA GLN A 88 -27.00 16.98 3.46
C GLN A 88 -25.88 17.70 4.22
N ALA A 89 -24.95 16.94 4.81
CA ALA A 89 -23.79 17.48 5.49
C ALA A 89 -22.64 17.75 4.51
N THR A 90 -21.84 18.75 4.80
CA THR A 90 -20.64 19.11 4.03
C THR A 90 -19.46 19.28 4.96
N ARG A 91 -18.34 18.66 4.61
CA ARG A 91 -17.05 18.80 5.28
C ARG A 91 -16.05 19.50 4.37
N LYS A 92 -15.26 20.44 4.89
CA LYS A 92 -14.21 21.16 4.16
C LYS A 92 -12.93 21.08 4.96
N GLU A 93 -11.84 20.68 4.29
CA GLU A 93 -10.54 20.47 4.91
C GLU A 93 -9.45 21.16 4.09
N THR A 94 -8.46 21.71 4.78
CA THR A 94 -7.21 22.18 4.19
C THR A 94 -6.10 21.26 4.65
N LEU A 95 -5.37 20.65 3.71
CA LEU A 95 -4.40 19.61 3.96
C LEU A 95 -3.01 20.10 3.52
N PRO A 96 -2.17 20.56 4.44
CA PRO A 96 -0.78 20.83 4.14
C PRO A 96 0.01 19.54 4.03
N SER A 97 0.99 19.48 3.13
CA SER A 97 1.99 18.45 3.06
C SER A 97 3.32 19.01 2.56
N GLY A 98 4.40 18.33 2.87
CA GLY A 98 5.72 18.73 2.41
C GLY A 98 6.81 17.78 2.84
N PHE A 99 7.96 17.92 2.22
CA PHE A 99 9.13 17.10 2.53
C PHE A 99 10.43 17.85 2.24
N VAL A 100 11.50 17.41 2.87
CA VAL A 100 12.88 17.78 2.54
C VAL A 100 13.71 16.51 2.52
N ARG A 101 14.51 16.32 1.46
CA ARG A 101 15.38 15.16 1.26
C ARG A 101 16.77 15.60 0.79
N LEU A 102 17.80 15.10 1.46
CA LEU A 102 19.18 15.16 1.02
C LEU A 102 19.51 13.87 0.27
N GLU A 103 20.05 14.00 -0.92
CA GLU A 103 20.55 12.90 -1.75
C GLU A 103 22.06 13.08 -1.95
N ASN A 104 22.80 11.98 -1.85
CA ASN A 104 24.24 11.92 -2.04
C ASN A 104 24.57 10.80 -3.05
N GLU A 105 25.39 11.10 -4.03
CA GLU A 105 25.90 10.14 -5.01
C GLU A 105 27.41 10.24 -5.12
N ILE A 106 28.11 9.14 -4.79
CA ILE A 106 29.57 9.02 -4.89
C ILE A 106 29.85 8.03 -6.03
N ALA A 107 29.89 8.56 -7.25
CA ALA A 107 29.96 7.76 -8.47
C ALA A 107 31.19 6.84 -8.53
N GLU A 108 32.36 7.27 -8.04
CA GLU A 108 33.59 6.46 -7.99
C GLU A 108 33.43 5.18 -7.17
N HIS A 109 32.54 5.19 -6.21
CA HIS A 109 32.28 4.05 -5.33
C HIS A 109 30.96 3.34 -5.62
N GLY A 110 30.20 3.79 -6.63
CA GLY A 110 28.89 3.22 -6.95
C GLY A 110 27.88 3.36 -5.80
N LEU A 111 28.04 4.40 -4.95
CA LEU A 111 27.25 4.59 -3.73
C LEU A 111 26.25 5.73 -3.91
N LYS A 112 24.97 5.43 -3.61
CA LYS A 112 23.88 6.42 -3.57
C LYS A 112 23.20 6.33 -2.21
N ASN A 113 22.98 7.50 -1.59
CA ASN A 113 22.33 7.61 -0.30
C ASN A 113 21.22 8.67 -0.33
N TYR A 114 20.21 8.50 0.50
CA TYR A 114 19.27 9.57 0.79
C TYR A 114 18.81 9.52 2.24
N VAL A 115 18.45 10.67 2.76
CA VAL A 115 17.71 10.83 4.01
C VAL A 115 16.72 11.97 3.83
N GLY A 116 15.51 11.79 4.30
CA GLY A 116 14.46 12.80 4.19
C GLY A 116 13.47 12.74 5.31
N VAL A 117 12.78 13.84 5.51
CA VAL A 117 11.64 13.96 6.41
C VAL A 117 10.44 14.48 5.63
N GLY A 118 9.28 13.94 5.91
CA GLY A 118 8.04 14.32 5.26
C GLY A 118 6.89 14.44 6.25
N TYR A 119 5.92 15.27 5.87
CA TYR A 119 4.65 15.42 6.56
C TYR A 119 3.51 15.40 5.55
N VAL A 120 2.45 14.67 5.84
CA VAL A 120 1.26 14.59 4.99
C VAL A 120 0.00 14.46 5.84
N GLU A 121 -1.06 15.11 5.37
CA GLU A 121 -2.41 14.92 5.90
C GLU A 121 -3.32 14.28 4.85
N ARG A 122 -4.23 13.41 5.29
CA ARG A 122 -5.29 12.86 4.45
C ARG A 122 -6.66 12.98 5.10
N VAL A 123 -7.68 13.23 4.30
CA VAL A 123 -9.07 13.11 4.75
C VAL A 123 -9.46 11.63 4.90
N PRO A 124 -10.44 11.32 5.76
CA PRO A 124 -11.02 9.99 5.83
C PRO A 124 -11.55 9.53 4.47
N ASP A 125 -11.36 8.24 4.15
CA ASP A 125 -11.91 7.60 2.95
C ASP A 125 -13.43 7.43 3.06
N TYR A 126 -14.08 7.21 1.93
CA TYR A 126 -15.51 6.95 1.85
C TYR A 126 -15.97 5.84 2.82
N TRP A 127 -15.24 4.71 2.87
CA TRP A 127 -15.61 3.58 3.71
C TRP A 127 -15.37 3.85 5.20
N GLU A 128 -14.41 4.66 5.55
CA GLU A 128 -14.18 5.12 6.91
C GLU A 128 -15.31 6.04 7.39
N LEU A 129 -15.78 6.94 6.53
CA LEU A 129 -16.92 7.83 6.80
C LEU A 129 -18.27 7.10 6.74
N PHE A 130 -18.38 6.08 5.88
CA PHE A 130 -19.62 5.31 5.68
C PHE A 130 -19.90 4.36 6.84
N SER A 131 -18.86 3.87 7.54
CA SER A 131 -18.95 2.77 8.51
C SER A 131 -20.01 2.97 9.59
N THR A 132 -20.37 4.20 9.93
CA THR A 132 -21.36 4.51 10.98
C THR A 132 -22.68 5.07 10.47
N THR A 133 -22.78 5.55 9.24
CA THR A 133 -23.97 6.27 8.75
C THR A 133 -25.12 5.38 8.30
N TYR A 134 -24.87 4.12 7.93
CA TYR A 134 -25.89 3.27 7.32
C TYR A 134 -26.64 2.39 8.34
N TYR A 135 -25.94 1.74 9.28
CA TYR A 135 -26.54 0.77 10.19
C TYR A 135 -27.03 1.36 11.50
N LEU A 136 -26.66 2.59 11.83
CA LEU A 136 -26.84 3.20 13.14
C LEU A 136 -27.79 4.40 13.18
N ALA A 137 -28.55 4.63 12.14
CA ALA A 137 -29.59 5.69 12.13
C ALA A 137 -30.65 5.55 13.24
N LYS A 138 -30.62 4.50 14.04
CA LYS A 138 -31.48 4.27 15.20
C LYS A 138 -30.77 4.34 16.56
N ASP A 139 -29.44 4.40 16.57
CA ASP A 139 -28.67 4.47 17.81
C ASP A 139 -28.07 5.86 17.99
N THR A 140 -28.69 6.63 18.89
CA THR A 140 -28.36 8.04 19.16
C THR A 140 -27.05 8.24 19.92
N ASN A 141 -26.34 7.19 20.29
CA ASN A 141 -25.11 7.23 21.11
C ASN A 141 -23.82 7.03 20.31
N HIS A 142 -23.88 7.00 18.97
CA HIS A 142 -22.70 6.77 18.14
C HIS A 142 -22.10 8.07 17.63
N LEU A 143 -20.75 8.10 17.62
CA LEU A 143 -19.95 9.13 16.95
C LEU A 143 -20.47 9.32 15.53
N ASN A 144 -20.77 10.55 15.18
CA ASN A 144 -21.03 10.92 13.80
C ASN A 144 -19.68 10.94 13.07
N THR A 145 -19.28 9.79 12.49
CA THR A 145 -17.98 9.66 11.82
C THR A 145 -17.75 10.68 10.72
N PHE A 146 -18.81 11.16 10.08
CA PHE A 146 -18.68 12.19 9.06
C PHE A 146 -18.18 13.53 9.63
N ASP A 147 -18.66 13.93 10.80
CA ASP A 147 -18.31 15.21 11.41
C ASP A 147 -17.14 15.08 12.41
N ASP A 148 -17.07 13.96 13.14
CA ASP A 148 -16.16 13.83 14.30
C ASP A 148 -14.83 13.14 13.96
N LEU A 149 -14.77 12.35 12.85
CA LEU A 149 -13.54 11.68 12.46
C LEU A 149 -12.52 12.68 11.94
N LYS A 150 -11.37 12.76 12.58
CA LYS A 150 -10.32 13.70 12.21
C LYS A 150 -9.50 13.20 11.01
N ASN A 151 -8.83 14.13 10.34
CA ASN A 151 -7.84 13.84 9.32
C ASN A 151 -6.63 13.13 9.93
N GLU A 152 -6.11 12.14 9.22
CA GLU A 152 -4.88 11.46 9.59
C GLU A 152 -3.68 12.31 9.21
N LYS A 153 -2.67 12.40 10.09
CA LYS A 153 -1.47 13.23 9.95
C LYS A 153 -0.25 12.37 10.19
N THR A 154 0.58 12.23 9.18
CA THR A 154 1.80 11.41 9.24
C THR A 154 3.04 12.29 9.13
N ALA A 155 3.94 12.17 10.10
CA ALA A 155 5.30 12.68 10.03
C ALA A 155 6.27 11.49 10.00
N GLN A 156 7.16 11.45 8.99
CA GLN A 156 8.00 10.30 8.73
C GLN A 156 9.42 10.70 8.35
N LEU A 157 10.39 9.96 8.86
CA LEU A 157 11.78 9.94 8.44
C LEU A 157 11.98 8.76 7.50
N ASP A 158 12.61 8.99 6.36
CA ASP A 158 12.99 7.99 5.36
C ASP A 158 14.48 8.05 5.11
N PHE A 159 15.12 6.90 4.95
CA PHE A 159 16.52 6.80 4.56
C PHE A 159 16.76 5.60 3.67
N GLY A 160 17.80 5.67 2.85
CA GLY A 160 18.18 4.54 2.02
C GLY A 160 19.58 4.69 1.46
N THR A 161 20.15 3.55 1.10
CA THR A 161 21.45 3.41 0.46
C THR A 161 21.42 2.36 -0.63
N GLN A 162 22.17 2.59 -1.68
CA GLN A 162 22.40 1.65 -2.77
C GLN A 162 23.90 1.63 -3.06
N PHE A 163 24.45 0.44 -3.22
CA PHE A 163 25.83 0.21 -3.53
C PHE A 163 25.97 -0.77 -4.69
N GLU A 164 26.79 -0.41 -5.70
CA GLU A 164 27.09 -1.26 -6.85
C GLU A 164 28.58 -1.21 -7.14
N HIS A 165 29.26 -2.35 -7.05
CA HIS A 165 30.66 -2.45 -7.37
C HIS A 165 31.03 -3.82 -7.95
N GLY A 166 31.45 -3.84 -9.21
CA GLY A 166 31.79 -5.07 -9.92
C GLY A 166 30.60 -6.05 -9.97
N ALA A 167 30.82 -7.25 -9.45
CA ALA A 167 29.80 -8.30 -9.40
C ALA A 167 28.84 -8.17 -8.20
N PHE A 168 29.06 -7.26 -7.30
CA PHE A 168 28.29 -7.10 -6.05
C PHE A 168 27.35 -5.89 -6.12
N SER A 169 26.11 -6.09 -5.69
CA SER A 169 25.13 -5.02 -5.45
C SER A 169 24.48 -5.19 -4.08
N ALA A 170 24.18 -4.09 -3.42
CA ALA A 170 23.46 -4.08 -2.17
C ALA A 170 22.61 -2.82 -2.06
N TRP A 171 21.47 -2.93 -1.40
CA TRP A 171 20.63 -1.80 -1.08
C TRP A 171 19.94 -2.01 0.27
N ALA A 172 19.65 -0.93 0.94
CA ALA A 172 18.84 -0.92 2.14
C ALA A 172 18.02 0.37 2.19
N SER A 173 16.80 0.27 2.67
CA SER A 173 15.94 1.42 2.96
C SER A 173 15.17 1.20 4.24
N GLY A 174 14.77 2.29 4.88
CA GLY A 174 13.98 2.21 6.09
C GLY A 174 13.20 3.49 6.33
N TYR A 175 12.19 3.37 7.18
CA TYR A 175 11.37 4.49 7.61
C TYR A 175 11.00 4.35 9.08
N ALA A 176 10.77 5.48 9.72
CA ALA A 176 10.16 5.57 11.05
C ALA A 176 9.23 6.79 11.08
N GLY A 177 8.02 6.63 11.58
CA GLY A 177 7.02 7.67 11.55
C GLY A 177 6.05 7.64 12.73
N MET A 178 5.45 8.79 12.97
CA MET A 178 4.34 8.97 13.89
C MET A 178 3.10 9.37 13.10
N ILE A 179 1.97 8.78 13.45
CA ILE A 179 0.69 9.06 12.83
C ILE A 179 -0.25 9.56 13.92
N ASN A 180 -0.56 10.84 13.90
CA ASN A 180 -1.59 11.39 14.75
C ASN A 180 -2.95 11.23 14.08
N ASP A 181 -3.96 10.90 14.89
CA ASP A 181 -5.33 10.68 14.43
C ASP A 181 -5.44 9.57 13.37
N PHE A 182 -4.60 8.50 13.41
CA PHE A 182 -4.72 7.32 12.57
C PHE A 182 -6.14 6.78 12.60
N ILE A 183 -6.71 6.44 11.45
CA ILE A 183 -8.09 5.96 11.36
C ILE A 183 -8.10 4.44 11.48
N LEU A 184 -8.44 3.98 12.68
CA LEU A 184 -8.58 2.57 13.01
C LEU A 184 -10.03 2.13 12.85
N MET A 185 -10.25 1.03 12.13
CA MET A 185 -11.57 0.41 11.98
C MET A 185 -11.70 -0.80 12.90
N THR A 186 -12.77 -0.85 13.67
CA THR A 186 -13.12 -2.00 14.51
C THR A 186 -14.29 -2.75 13.86
N TYR A 187 -14.18 -4.07 13.77
CA TYR A 187 -15.16 -4.98 13.19
C TYR A 187 -15.84 -5.74 14.32
N VAL A 188 -17.08 -5.43 14.61
CA VAL A 188 -17.84 -6.01 15.73
C VAL A 188 -19.17 -6.58 15.26
N PRO A 189 -19.65 -7.71 15.83
CA PRO A 189 -20.98 -8.19 15.55
C PRO A 189 -22.02 -7.23 16.18
N ASN A 190 -23.09 -6.97 15.44
CA ASN A 190 -24.28 -6.30 15.98
C ASN A 190 -25.16 -7.31 16.75
N GLU A 191 -26.29 -6.86 17.28
CA GLU A 191 -27.25 -7.72 18.00
C GLU A 191 -27.79 -8.90 17.18
N LYS A 192 -27.69 -8.84 15.85
CA LYS A 192 -28.11 -9.89 14.91
C LYS A 192 -26.96 -10.79 14.48
N GLY A 193 -25.74 -10.57 14.99
CA GLY A 193 -24.53 -11.29 14.60
C GLY A 193 -23.92 -10.83 13.26
N GLU A 194 -24.42 -9.72 12.66
CA GLU A 194 -23.85 -9.16 11.45
C GLU A 194 -22.63 -8.29 11.80
N LEU A 195 -21.52 -8.43 11.07
CA LEU A 195 -20.34 -7.60 11.25
C LEU A 195 -20.63 -6.16 10.83
N ILE A 196 -20.47 -5.25 11.75
CA ILE A 196 -20.49 -3.81 11.50
C ILE A 196 -19.09 -3.22 11.73
N THR A 197 -18.80 -2.13 11.05
CA THR A 197 -17.55 -1.41 11.19
C THR A 197 -17.75 -0.09 11.94
N LYS A 198 -16.81 0.23 12.82
CA LYS A 198 -16.73 1.51 13.52
C LYS A 198 -15.35 2.10 13.28
N SER A 199 -15.31 3.35 12.85
CA SER A 199 -14.04 4.08 12.67
C SER A 199 -13.80 5.01 13.84
N ARG A 200 -12.56 5.09 14.31
CA ARG A 200 -12.11 6.02 15.35
C ARG A 200 -10.68 6.48 15.06
N ASN A 201 -10.30 7.62 15.62
CA ASN A 201 -8.93 8.06 15.58
C ASN A 201 -8.14 7.54 16.78
N VAL A 202 -6.91 7.11 16.52
CA VAL A 202 -5.89 6.75 17.51
C VAL A 202 -4.55 7.34 17.08
N ASP A 203 -3.62 7.47 18.00
CA ASP A 203 -2.23 7.78 17.62
C ASP A 203 -1.47 6.48 17.40
N ALA A 204 -0.57 6.49 16.43
CA ALA A 204 0.22 5.32 16.07
C ALA A 204 1.68 5.67 15.78
N THR A 205 2.55 4.69 15.95
CA THR A 205 3.93 4.74 15.49
C THR A 205 4.18 3.60 14.52
N ILE A 206 4.88 3.87 13.43
CA ILE A 206 5.23 2.91 12.41
C ILE A 206 6.73 2.92 12.15
N ALA A 207 7.29 1.77 11.83
CA ALA A 207 8.65 1.63 11.35
C ALA A 207 8.75 0.45 10.39
N GLY A 208 9.71 0.51 9.49
CA GLY A 208 9.98 -0.61 8.59
C GLY A 208 11.33 -0.49 7.93
N ALA A 209 11.82 -1.60 7.44
CA ALA A 209 13.08 -1.67 6.70
C ALA A 209 13.01 -2.74 5.63
N GLU A 210 13.71 -2.49 4.54
CA GLU A 210 13.94 -3.42 3.45
C GLU A 210 15.42 -3.44 3.12
N ALA A 211 15.97 -4.59 2.77
CA ALA A 211 17.35 -4.72 2.34
C ALA A 211 17.49 -5.83 1.31
N GLY A 212 18.47 -5.71 0.45
CA GLY A 212 18.80 -6.73 -0.52
C GLY A 212 20.29 -6.74 -0.87
N VAL A 213 20.77 -7.90 -1.24
CA VAL A 213 22.12 -8.11 -1.77
C VAL A 213 22.04 -8.97 -3.01
N GLY A 214 22.82 -8.63 -4.02
CA GLY A 214 22.95 -9.38 -5.27
C GLY A 214 24.42 -9.68 -5.56
N TYR A 215 24.68 -10.86 -6.15
CA TYR A 215 26.01 -11.24 -6.55
C TYR A 215 25.99 -12.01 -7.87
N GLN A 216 26.84 -11.57 -8.79
CA GLN A 216 27.10 -12.24 -10.05
C GLN A 216 28.28 -13.20 -9.88
N PHE A 217 28.00 -14.51 -9.72
CA PHE A 217 29.03 -15.53 -9.46
C PHE A 217 29.85 -15.85 -10.72
N THR A 218 29.18 -15.91 -11.86
CA THR A 218 29.78 -16.09 -13.20
C THR A 218 28.98 -15.25 -14.19
N ASP A 219 29.39 -15.19 -15.46
CA ASP A 219 28.63 -14.52 -16.51
C ASP A 219 27.19 -15.08 -16.65
N GLN A 220 26.98 -16.34 -16.23
CA GLN A 220 25.69 -17.02 -16.32
C GLN A 220 24.92 -17.09 -15.00
N ILE A 221 25.61 -17.14 -13.85
CA ILE A 221 24.97 -17.41 -12.55
C ILE A 221 24.94 -16.16 -11.71
N GLN A 222 23.75 -15.75 -11.33
CA GLN A 222 23.50 -14.67 -10.38
C GLN A 222 22.53 -15.10 -9.28
N ALA A 223 22.73 -14.56 -8.08
CA ALA A 223 21.76 -14.70 -6.99
C ALA A 223 21.49 -13.37 -6.33
N ASP A 224 20.28 -13.19 -5.87
CA ASP A 224 19.89 -12.07 -5.01
C ASP A 224 19.06 -12.55 -3.82
N VAL A 225 19.24 -11.88 -2.70
CA VAL A 225 18.47 -12.07 -1.48
C VAL A 225 17.90 -10.74 -1.08
N SER A 226 16.61 -10.70 -0.77
CA SER A 226 15.97 -9.51 -0.21
C SER A 226 15.11 -9.86 0.99
N THR A 227 14.92 -8.91 1.89
CA THR A 227 14.08 -9.04 3.07
C THR A 227 13.33 -7.75 3.34
N MET A 228 12.13 -7.87 3.91
CA MET A 228 11.31 -6.74 4.35
C MET A 228 10.74 -7.01 5.74
N TYR A 229 10.70 -5.96 6.56
CA TYR A 229 10.09 -5.97 7.87
C TYR A 229 9.26 -4.71 8.08
N ALA A 230 8.05 -4.86 8.58
CA ALA A 230 7.19 -3.75 8.99
C ALA A 230 6.74 -3.94 10.44
N TRP A 231 6.62 -2.83 11.14
CA TRP A 231 6.18 -2.78 12.53
C TRP A 231 5.24 -1.59 12.73
N GLY A 232 4.25 -1.75 13.60
CA GLY A 232 3.35 -0.69 13.97
C GLY A 232 2.77 -0.90 15.36
N GLU A 233 2.47 0.21 16.04
CA GLU A 233 1.86 0.25 17.36
C GLU A 233 0.80 1.35 17.44
N ASN A 234 -0.37 1.00 17.91
CA ASN A 234 -1.40 1.92 18.36
C ASN A 234 -0.98 2.42 19.76
N THR A 235 -0.44 3.62 19.82
CA THR A 235 0.09 4.21 21.06
C THR A 235 -1.00 4.75 21.99
N THR A 236 -2.21 4.94 21.48
CA THR A 236 -3.37 5.32 22.31
C THR A 236 -3.79 4.17 23.22
N ASP A 237 -3.84 2.94 22.69
CA ASP A 237 -4.31 1.77 23.45
C ASP A 237 -3.16 0.86 23.91
N ASN A 238 -1.92 1.13 23.52
CA ASN A 238 -0.74 0.30 23.74
C ASN A 238 -0.90 -1.12 23.18
N THR A 239 -1.40 -1.23 21.95
CA THR A 239 -1.63 -2.49 21.24
C THR A 239 -0.86 -2.52 19.91
N ALA A 240 -0.67 -3.70 19.35
CA ALA A 240 -0.14 -3.81 17.99
C ALA A 240 -1.06 -3.09 16.99
N LEU A 241 -0.49 -2.40 16.00
CA LEU A 241 -1.27 -1.92 14.87
C LEU A 241 -1.70 -3.13 14.03
N PRO A 242 -2.99 -3.25 13.66
CA PRO A 242 -3.46 -4.39 12.88
C PRO A 242 -3.02 -4.32 11.41
N GLN A 243 -3.15 -5.43 10.71
CA GLN A 243 -2.89 -5.55 9.27
C GLN A 243 -1.45 -5.20 8.88
N ILE A 244 -0.49 -5.51 9.75
CA ILE A 244 0.95 -5.39 9.48
C ILE A 244 1.47 -6.71 8.89
N ALA A 245 2.11 -6.63 7.72
CA ALA A 245 2.72 -7.79 7.08
C ALA A 245 3.85 -8.37 7.94
N PRO A 246 3.97 -9.71 8.04
CA PRO A 246 5.09 -10.36 8.75
C PRO A 246 6.41 -10.16 8.01
N LEU A 247 7.52 -10.45 8.70
CA LEU A 247 8.85 -10.51 8.09
C LEU A 247 8.84 -11.49 6.92
N GLU A 248 9.35 -11.03 5.78
CA GLU A 248 9.49 -11.83 4.57
C GLU A 248 10.92 -11.76 4.05
N ALA A 249 11.41 -12.88 3.51
CA ALA A 249 12.64 -12.92 2.74
C ALA A 249 12.43 -13.68 1.43
N ARG A 250 13.17 -13.28 0.40
CA ARG A 250 13.19 -13.88 -0.92
C ARG A 250 14.62 -14.18 -1.34
N VAL A 251 14.82 -15.34 -1.92
CA VAL A 251 16.08 -15.75 -2.53
C VAL A 251 15.79 -16.09 -3.98
N ASN A 252 16.44 -15.38 -4.90
CA ASN A 252 16.41 -15.66 -6.32
C ASN A 252 17.75 -16.22 -6.75
N LEU A 253 17.72 -17.32 -7.50
CA LEU A 253 18.87 -17.85 -8.22
C LEU A 253 18.52 -17.88 -9.71
N ARG A 254 19.39 -17.33 -10.55
CA ARG A 254 19.18 -17.28 -12.00
C ARG A 254 20.38 -17.84 -12.72
N TYR A 255 20.09 -18.68 -13.72
CA TYR A 255 21.03 -19.10 -14.73
C TYR A 255 20.62 -18.50 -16.08
N VAL A 256 21.52 -17.81 -16.72
CA VAL A 256 21.26 -17.04 -17.97
C VAL A 256 22.24 -17.46 -19.05
N GLU A 257 21.72 -17.88 -20.17
CA GLU A 257 22.45 -18.15 -21.43
C GLU A 257 21.87 -17.31 -22.55
N ASP A 258 22.54 -17.27 -23.70
CA ASP A 258 22.14 -16.45 -24.88
C ASP A 258 20.69 -16.74 -25.32
N LYS A 259 20.27 -18.00 -25.28
CA LYS A 259 18.95 -18.43 -25.76
C LYS A 259 17.94 -18.77 -24.68
N TYR A 260 18.37 -18.95 -23.46
CA TYR A 260 17.44 -19.32 -22.38
C TYR A 260 17.91 -18.82 -21.02
N ASN A 261 16.97 -18.68 -20.13
CA ASN A 261 17.25 -18.47 -18.72
C ASN A 261 16.35 -19.35 -17.85
N VAL A 262 16.86 -19.72 -16.68
CA VAL A 262 16.13 -20.47 -15.67
C VAL A 262 16.22 -19.72 -14.37
N GLY A 263 15.09 -19.55 -13.68
CA GLY A 263 14.98 -18.88 -12.40
C GLY A 263 14.38 -19.77 -11.33
N LEU A 264 14.94 -19.71 -10.12
CA LEU A 264 14.41 -20.32 -8.91
C LEU A 264 14.12 -19.21 -7.91
N LEU A 265 12.91 -19.16 -7.38
CA LEU A 265 12.49 -18.24 -6.33
C LEU A 265 12.09 -19.04 -5.09
N TRP A 266 12.78 -18.79 -3.99
CA TRP A 266 12.35 -19.25 -2.68
C TRP A 266 11.87 -18.07 -1.86
N ARG A 267 10.62 -18.10 -1.44
CA ARG A 267 9.97 -17.12 -0.57
C ARG A 267 9.71 -17.73 0.79
N THR A 268 10.18 -17.07 1.85
CA THR A 268 9.92 -17.46 3.24
C THR A 268 9.26 -16.31 3.98
N VAL A 269 8.20 -16.62 4.71
CA VAL A 269 7.41 -15.64 5.48
C VAL A 269 7.31 -16.14 6.92
N ALA A 270 7.64 -15.27 7.86
CA ALA A 270 7.56 -15.56 9.28
C ALA A 270 6.10 -15.56 9.77
N SER A 271 5.85 -16.11 10.95
CA SER A 271 4.57 -15.97 11.63
C SER A 271 4.33 -14.52 12.05
N GLN A 272 3.07 -14.06 11.95
CA GLN A 272 2.67 -12.79 12.55
C GLN A 272 1.96 -13.05 13.88
N ASN A 273 2.61 -12.59 14.95
CA ASN A 273 2.11 -12.76 16.32
C ASN A 273 1.65 -11.42 16.95
N ARG A 274 2.04 -10.28 16.36
CA ARG A 274 1.62 -8.96 16.75
C ARG A 274 0.33 -8.62 16.01
N ILE A 275 -0.79 -8.76 16.68
CA ILE A 275 -2.13 -8.59 16.11
C ILE A 275 -3.01 -7.74 17.04
N SER A 276 -4.03 -7.12 16.48
CA SER A 276 -5.14 -6.52 17.22
C SER A 276 -6.45 -7.10 16.71
N LEU A 277 -7.03 -8.02 17.52
CA LEU A 277 -8.21 -8.79 17.11
C LEU A 277 -9.40 -7.88 16.79
N ASN A 278 -10.07 -8.17 15.66
CA ASN A 278 -11.22 -7.43 15.15
C ASN A 278 -10.93 -5.96 14.85
N GLU A 279 -9.68 -5.57 14.75
CA GLU A 279 -9.25 -4.25 14.31
C GLU A 279 -8.52 -4.32 12.98
N GLY A 280 -8.60 -3.26 12.19
CA GLY A 280 -8.03 -3.21 10.87
C GLY A 280 -8.24 -1.89 10.15
N ASN A 281 -8.40 -2.00 8.85
CA ASN A 281 -8.63 -0.89 7.93
C ASN A 281 -9.74 -1.23 6.92
N ILE A 282 -9.93 -0.40 5.91
CA ILE A 282 -10.93 -0.62 4.85
C ILE A 282 -10.72 -1.90 4.03
N VAL A 283 -9.54 -2.49 4.07
CA VAL A 283 -9.19 -3.70 3.28
C VAL A 283 -9.48 -4.98 4.04
N GLY A 284 -9.21 -5.00 5.35
CA GLY A 284 -9.38 -6.17 6.18
C GLY A 284 -9.09 -5.90 7.65
N TYR A 285 -9.14 -6.93 8.46
CA TYR A 285 -8.91 -6.87 9.90
C TYR A 285 -8.24 -8.14 10.41
N ASP A 286 -7.61 -8.05 11.58
CA ASP A 286 -6.95 -9.19 12.21
C ASP A 286 -7.97 -10.13 12.84
N ILE A 287 -7.96 -11.39 12.42
CA ILE A 287 -8.80 -12.46 12.99
C ILE A 287 -8.02 -13.37 13.92
N GLY A 288 -6.69 -13.28 13.90
CA GLY A 288 -5.79 -14.11 14.67
C GLY A 288 -4.35 -14.03 14.17
N LYS A 289 -3.48 -14.76 14.84
CA LYS A 289 -2.09 -14.92 14.44
C LYS A 289 -2.00 -15.74 13.16
N SER A 290 -1.04 -15.45 12.31
CA SER A 290 -0.76 -16.24 11.11
C SER A 290 0.51 -17.06 11.27
N LYS A 291 0.53 -18.24 10.63
CA LYS A 291 1.67 -19.16 10.64
C LYS A 291 2.72 -18.75 9.61
N SER A 292 3.96 -19.14 9.85
CA SER A 292 5.03 -19.04 8.86
C SER A 292 4.83 -20.05 7.73
N PHE A 293 5.35 -19.74 6.56
CA PHE A 293 5.32 -20.62 5.40
C PHE A 293 6.52 -20.39 4.46
N ASN A 294 6.76 -21.36 3.58
CA ASN A 294 7.77 -21.34 2.55
C ASN A 294 7.16 -21.73 1.21
N VAL A 295 7.48 -20.99 0.16
CA VAL A 295 7.03 -21.25 -1.21
C VAL A 295 8.23 -21.26 -2.13
N LEU A 296 8.35 -22.31 -2.94
CA LEU A 296 9.38 -22.47 -3.94
C LEU A 296 8.74 -22.43 -5.33
N SER A 297 9.29 -21.63 -6.23
CA SER A 297 8.82 -21.48 -7.62
C SER A 297 9.99 -21.61 -8.59
N ILE A 298 9.75 -22.19 -9.77
CA ILE A 298 10.73 -22.32 -10.83
C ILE A 298 10.13 -21.81 -12.14
N ASN A 299 10.96 -21.16 -12.94
CA ASN A 299 10.56 -20.71 -14.28
C ASN A 299 11.71 -20.84 -15.26
N ALA A 300 11.38 -20.91 -16.56
CA ALA A 300 12.34 -20.88 -17.64
C ALA A 300 11.77 -20.06 -18.81
N THR A 301 12.64 -19.33 -19.49
CA THR A 301 12.31 -18.60 -20.71
C THR A 301 13.28 -19.06 -21.82
N TYR A 302 12.75 -19.34 -22.99
CA TYR A 302 13.52 -19.68 -24.18
C TYR A 302 13.23 -18.68 -25.31
N ASN A 303 14.30 -18.10 -25.88
CA ASN A 303 14.22 -17.17 -26.98
C ASN A 303 14.18 -17.98 -28.31
N LEU A 304 12.98 -18.17 -28.84
CA LEU A 304 12.75 -18.95 -30.08
C LEU A 304 13.36 -18.25 -31.29
N THR A 305 13.17 -16.94 -31.40
CA THR A 305 13.74 -16.05 -32.41
C THR A 305 14.02 -14.69 -31.78
N SER A 306 14.66 -13.77 -32.52
CA SER A 306 14.94 -12.41 -32.05
C SER A 306 13.71 -11.58 -31.64
N GLY A 307 12.51 -12.07 -31.89
CA GLY A 307 11.27 -11.38 -31.53
C GLY A 307 10.24 -12.25 -30.78
N VAL A 308 10.56 -13.51 -30.49
CA VAL A 308 9.60 -14.45 -29.88
C VAL A 308 10.21 -15.19 -28.70
N ASP A 309 9.62 -14.98 -27.52
CA ASP A 309 10.00 -15.62 -26.28
C ASP A 309 8.90 -16.55 -25.80
N LEU A 310 9.26 -17.76 -25.37
CA LEU A 310 8.40 -18.71 -24.70
C LEU A 310 8.85 -18.85 -23.24
N SER A 311 7.95 -18.57 -22.30
CA SER A 311 8.20 -18.75 -20.87
C SER A 311 7.25 -19.81 -20.30
N VAL A 312 7.76 -20.62 -19.39
CA VAL A 312 6.99 -21.60 -18.63
C VAL A 312 7.38 -21.53 -17.16
N GLY A 313 6.47 -21.87 -16.27
CA GLY A 313 6.79 -21.88 -14.86
C GLY A 313 5.84 -22.73 -14.03
N ILE A 314 6.30 -23.00 -12.82
CA ILE A 314 5.56 -23.69 -11.76
C ILE A 314 5.70 -22.84 -10.51
N ASP A 315 4.60 -22.23 -10.10
CA ASP A 315 4.53 -21.52 -8.84
C ASP A 315 4.13 -22.52 -7.74
N ASN A 316 4.65 -22.29 -6.53
CA ASN A 316 4.42 -23.18 -5.41
C ASN A 316 4.72 -24.67 -5.76
N LEU A 317 5.93 -24.92 -6.20
CA LEU A 317 6.41 -26.23 -6.70
C LEU A 317 6.12 -27.39 -5.73
N LEU A 318 6.20 -27.14 -4.42
CA LEU A 318 5.99 -28.14 -3.37
C LEU A 318 4.53 -28.29 -2.94
N ASP A 319 3.61 -27.57 -3.57
CA ASP A 319 2.17 -27.57 -3.26
C ASP A 319 1.87 -27.25 -1.78
N THR A 320 2.60 -26.29 -1.23
CA THR A 320 2.41 -25.86 0.15
C THR A 320 1.05 -25.19 0.30
N THR A 321 0.24 -25.66 1.24
CA THR A 321 -0.98 -24.97 1.66
C THR A 321 -0.62 -23.84 2.63
N TYR A 322 -0.93 -22.61 2.29
CA TYR A 322 -0.59 -21.44 3.11
C TYR A 322 -1.60 -20.32 2.96
N THR A 323 -1.63 -19.47 3.98
CA THR A 323 -2.49 -18.28 4.05
C THR A 323 -1.62 -17.08 4.40
N GLU A 324 -1.71 -16.02 3.61
CA GLU A 324 -1.09 -14.73 3.94
C GLU A 324 -1.82 -14.08 5.12
N HIS A 325 -1.08 -13.37 5.98
CA HIS A 325 -1.68 -12.65 7.10
C HIS A 325 -2.78 -11.65 6.66
N LEU A 326 -2.61 -11.04 5.51
CA LEU A 326 -3.51 -10.03 4.95
C LEU A 326 -4.60 -10.59 4.02
N ASN A 327 -4.74 -11.92 3.91
CA ASN A 327 -5.79 -12.51 3.10
C ASN A 327 -7.18 -12.22 3.69
N LYS A 328 -8.16 -12.09 2.80
CA LYS A 328 -9.56 -11.88 3.18
C LYS A 328 -10.17 -13.12 3.79
N LEU A 329 -11.17 -12.88 4.64
CA LEU A 329 -12.03 -13.92 5.19
C LEU A 329 -13.00 -14.46 4.15
N GLY A 330 -13.43 -15.69 4.36
CA GLY A 330 -14.55 -16.28 3.69
C GLY A 330 -15.85 -15.50 3.95
N ASN A 331 -16.85 -15.79 3.14
CA ASN A 331 -18.18 -15.21 3.26
C ASN A 331 -19.22 -16.32 3.22
N ALA A 332 -19.96 -16.51 4.31
CA ALA A 332 -20.96 -17.54 4.44
C ALA A 332 -22.08 -17.42 3.39
N GLY A 333 -22.39 -16.20 2.93
CA GLY A 333 -23.35 -15.96 1.86
C GLY A 333 -22.94 -16.56 0.50
N PHE A 334 -21.65 -16.89 0.33
CA PHE A 334 -21.10 -17.57 -0.83
C PHE A 334 -20.64 -19.01 -0.52
N GLY A 335 -20.99 -19.54 0.64
CA GLY A 335 -20.66 -20.92 1.05
C GLY A 335 -19.26 -21.10 1.60
N PHE A 336 -18.56 -20.03 1.99
CA PHE A 336 -17.23 -20.09 2.62
C PHE A 336 -17.35 -19.81 4.12
N ALA A 337 -16.51 -20.47 4.92
CA ALA A 337 -16.41 -20.21 6.35
C ALA A 337 -16.06 -18.73 6.61
N SER A 338 -16.82 -18.06 7.47
CA SER A 338 -16.66 -16.61 7.72
C SER A 338 -15.61 -16.28 8.78
N ASP A 339 -15.05 -17.29 9.41
CA ASP A 339 -14.02 -17.24 10.46
C ASP A 339 -12.65 -17.77 9.97
N GLU A 340 -12.54 -18.13 8.69
CA GLU A 340 -11.30 -18.58 8.08
C GLU A 340 -10.88 -17.69 6.93
N GLN A 341 -9.58 -17.43 6.82
CA GLN A 341 -9.00 -16.72 5.69
C GLN A 341 -8.86 -17.65 4.48
N PHE A 342 -8.97 -17.07 3.28
CA PHE A 342 -8.70 -17.80 2.05
C PHE A 342 -7.23 -18.20 1.98
N ASN A 343 -6.99 -19.48 1.66
CA ASN A 343 -5.66 -19.93 1.29
C ASN A 343 -5.23 -19.33 -0.05
N ASN A 344 -3.93 -19.18 -0.21
CA ASN A 344 -3.35 -18.86 -1.50
C ASN A 344 -3.43 -20.07 -2.45
N ILE A 345 -3.22 -19.81 -3.74
CA ILE A 345 -3.24 -20.82 -4.78
C ILE A 345 -2.16 -21.87 -4.49
N GLY A 346 -2.52 -23.15 -4.58
CA GLY A 346 -1.59 -24.27 -4.53
C GLY A 346 -0.65 -24.28 -5.73
N ARG A 347 -0.13 -25.46 -6.12
CA ARG A 347 0.74 -25.57 -7.28
C ARG A 347 0.04 -25.09 -8.54
N ASN A 348 0.67 -24.12 -9.23
CA ASN A 348 0.15 -23.50 -10.44
C ASN A 348 1.14 -23.64 -11.59
N TYR A 349 0.69 -24.18 -12.72
CA TYR A 349 1.48 -24.30 -13.96
C TYR A 349 1.04 -23.21 -14.91
N TRP A 350 2.00 -22.52 -15.53
CA TRP A 350 1.69 -21.50 -16.50
C TRP A 350 2.65 -21.51 -17.69
N ALA A 351 2.17 -21.01 -18.81
CA ALA A 351 2.96 -20.74 -20.01
C ALA A 351 2.60 -19.38 -20.58
N ARG A 352 3.59 -18.69 -21.13
CA ARG A 352 3.44 -17.38 -21.77
C ARG A 352 4.27 -17.33 -23.04
N MET A 353 3.70 -16.80 -24.12
CA MET A 353 4.41 -16.41 -25.32
C MET A 353 4.38 -14.89 -25.47
N SER A 354 5.54 -14.27 -25.72
CA SER A 354 5.70 -12.85 -25.97
C SER A 354 6.27 -12.64 -27.36
N MET A 355 5.66 -11.74 -28.13
CA MET A 355 6.11 -11.39 -29.48
C MET A 355 6.34 -9.88 -29.57
N LYS A 356 7.46 -9.48 -30.19
CA LYS A 356 7.76 -8.09 -30.57
C LYS A 356 7.58 -7.95 -32.06
N PHE A 357 6.78 -6.99 -32.49
CA PHE A 357 6.50 -6.67 -33.87
C PHE A 357 7.25 -5.41 -34.29
#